data_a07e353501682dda576fbf59c3e05bfc
#
_entry.id   a07e353501682dda576fbf59c3e05bfc
#
_cell.length_a   1.000
_cell.length_b   1.000
_cell.length_c   1.000
_cell.angle_alpha   90.00
_cell.angle_beta   90.00
_cell.angle_gamma   90.00
#
_symmetry.space_group_name_H-M   'P 1'
#
loop_
_entity.id
_entity.type
_entity.pdbx_description
1 polymer ?
#
loop_
_entity_poly.entity_id
_entity_poly.type
_entity_poly.pdbx_seq_one_letter_code
_entity_poly.pdbx_strand_id
1 'polypeptide(L)'
;MTTTLFTNAHIATGEPGSTAASTLPLQDILVTDGVFTAFGPGLAQQYEAQGGDLAAIEVVDLGGKLVCPPFCDTHLHLDYVFTARKPGAVNESGTLFEGIQRWSETKSDLTVDEIKQRAKIGIKKEMLHGVQLIRSHADVTDPNLTSLKALLELKEELKDTVTLQIVSFPQEGMYSYEGPHGESGAELVEEGLKMGADCVGGIPHFEQCREFGEHSMHTVVELASKYDKLIDVHCDETDDPNSRYVELLSALAYKAGIGPKVTASHTCSLGSADNAYFFHLTKLLKAAHINFACAPTENLYLQGRQDTFPKRRGITRVKELTEAGVNVSLGQDSMQDPWYPLGNGNMMLILDYVLHLAQMMSFEEIDDALKFLTVNGAT
;
A
#
# COMPACT_ATOMS: atom_id res chain seq x y z
N MET A 1 -12.96 32.45 -9.13
CA MET A 1 -13.42 31.17 -9.69
C MET A 1 -12.51 30.77 -10.82
N THR A 2 -11.79 29.66 -10.67
CA THR A 2 -10.99 29.09 -11.75
C THR A 2 -11.79 27.94 -12.37
N THR A 3 -11.99 27.98 -13.68
CA THR A 3 -12.68 26.93 -14.41
C THR A 3 -11.79 26.38 -15.50
N THR A 4 -11.65 25.06 -15.56
CA THR A 4 -10.93 24.36 -16.62
C THR A 4 -11.86 23.34 -17.26
N LEU A 5 -11.92 23.33 -18.58
CA LEU A 5 -12.64 22.34 -19.37
C LEU A 5 -11.63 21.41 -20.06
N PHE A 6 -11.62 20.15 -19.69
CA PHE A 6 -10.88 19.10 -20.39
C PHE A 6 -11.80 18.46 -21.43
N THR A 7 -11.34 18.35 -22.67
CA THR A 7 -12.13 17.76 -23.78
C THR A 7 -11.48 16.50 -24.32
N ASN A 8 -12.30 15.65 -24.96
CA ASN A 8 -11.85 14.47 -25.67
C ASN A 8 -11.06 13.46 -24.80
N ALA A 9 -11.55 13.14 -23.60
CA ALA A 9 -10.99 12.13 -22.72
C ALA A 9 -11.70 10.77 -22.87
N HIS A 10 -10.96 9.68 -22.74
CA HIS A 10 -11.49 8.37 -22.34
C HIS A 10 -11.44 8.26 -20.82
N ILE A 11 -12.58 8.20 -20.14
CA ILE A 11 -12.62 8.22 -18.65
C ILE A 11 -12.77 6.81 -18.11
N ALA A 12 -11.74 6.33 -17.39
CA ALA A 12 -11.80 5.10 -16.63
C ALA A 12 -12.40 5.38 -15.24
N THR A 13 -13.55 4.79 -14.94
CA THR A 13 -14.29 5.02 -13.69
C THR A 13 -13.95 4.00 -12.60
N GLY A 14 -13.17 2.96 -12.92
CA GLY A 14 -12.91 1.83 -12.03
C GLY A 14 -13.95 0.72 -12.11
N GLU A 15 -15.05 0.91 -12.88
CA GLU A 15 -15.99 -0.16 -13.17
C GLU A 15 -15.35 -1.21 -14.10
N PRO A 16 -15.71 -2.50 -13.99
CA PRO A 16 -15.18 -3.55 -14.87
C PRO A 16 -15.32 -3.19 -16.36
N GLY A 17 -14.23 -3.32 -17.11
CA GLY A 17 -14.16 -2.97 -18.53
C GLY A 17 -14.12 -1.47 -18.85
N SER A 18 -14.11 -0.60 -17.84
CA SER A 18 -14.06 0.86 -18.05
C SER A 18 -12.67 1.37 -18.48
N THR A 19 -11.63 0.54 -18.36
CA THR A 19 -10.25 0.89 -18.70
C THR A 19 -9.87 0.58 -20.15
N ALA A 20 -10.71 -0.16 -20.88
CA ALA A 20 -10.50 -0.43 -22.31
C ALA A 20 -10.65 0.85 -23.14
N ALA A 21 -9.57 1.62 -23.27
CA ALA A 21 -9.59 2.92 -23.95
C ALA A 21 -10.21 2.87 -25.36
N SER A 22 -10.05 1.75 -26.07
CA SER A 22 -10.62 1.55 -27.40
C SER A 22 -12.15 1.44 -27.44
N THR A 23 -12.80 1.18 -26.32
CA THR A 23 -14.26 0.98 -26.21
C THR A 23 -14.95 2.09 -25.45
N LEU A 24 -14.21 2.92 -24.71
CA LEU A 24 -14.79 4.05 -23.96
C LEU A 24 -15.15 5.20 -24.91
N PRO A 25 -16.35 5.82 -24.77
CA PRO A 25 -16.69 7.01 -25.52
C PRO A 25 -15.82 8.19 -25.09
N LEU A 26 -15.57 9.12 -26.03
CA LEU A 26 -14.96 10.40 -25.68
C LEU A 26 -15.91 11.24 -24.83
N GLN A 27 -15.39 11.80 -23.76
CA GLN A 27 -16.12 12.63 -22.82
C GLN A 27 -15.30 13.88 -22.47
N ASP A 28 -15.99 14.90 -22.01
CA ASP A 28 -15.39 16.12 -21.47
C ASP A 28 -15.54 16.12 -19.95
N ILE A 29 -14.67 16.88 -19.27
CA ILE A 29 -14.66 17.06 -17.82
C ILE A 29 -14.62 18.55 -17.53
N LEU A 30 -15.60 19.05 -16.78
CA LEU A 30 -15.60 20.43 -16.29
C LEU A 30 -15.18 20.47 -14.82
N VAL A 31 -14.17 21.25 -14.54
CA VAL A 31 -13.63 21.48 -13.18
C VAL A 31 -13.79 22.94 -12.81
N THR A 32 -14.39 23.22 -11.66
CA THR A 32 -14.53 24.59 -11.14
C THR A 32 -14.01 24.63 -9.70
N ASP A 33 -13.06 25.51 -9.44
CA ASP A 33 -12.39 25.67 -8.14
C ASP A 33 -11.86 24.33 -7.57
N GLY A 34 -11.27 23.50 -8.46
CA GLY A 34 -10.69 22.19 -8.10
C GLY A 34 -11.71 21.06 -7.91
N VAL A 35 -12.99 21.28 -8.17
CA VAL A 35 -14.06 20.30 -8.03
C VAL A 35 -14.60 19.89 -9.40
N PHE A 36 -14.79 18.60 -9.64
CA PHE A 36 -15.49 18.10 -10.81
C PHE A 36 -16.96 18.49 -10.77
N THR A 37 -17.40 19.32 -11.73
CA THR A 37 -18.78 19.84 -11.77
C THR A 37 -19.64 19.20 -12.85
N ALA A 38 -19.03 18.67 -13.90
CA ALA A 38 -19.74 17.90 -14.92
C ALA A 38 -18.81 16.91 -15.65
N PHE A 39 -19.44 15.81 -16.10
CA PHE A 39 -18.86 14.81 -17.01
C PHE A 39 -19.83 14.55 -18.13
N GLY A 40 -19.35 14.35 -19.35
CA GLY A 40 -20.19 13.93 -20.48
C GLY A 40 -19.69 14.50 -21.80
N PRO A 41 -20.27 14.07 -22.91
CA PRO A 41 -19.90 14.58 -24.22
C PRO A 41 -20.43 15.99 -24.46
N GLY A 42 -19.66 16.84 -25.15
CA GLY A 42 -20.09 18.14 -25.63
C GLY A 42 -20.31 19.18 -24.53
N LEU A 43 -19.56 19.12 -23.44
CA LEU A 43 -19.66 20.11 -22.35
C LEU A 43 -19.26 21.52 -22.81
N ALA A 44 -18.39 21.66 -23.82
CA ALA A 44 -18.07 22.98 -24.40
C ALA A 44 -19.33 23.70 -24.89
N GLN A 45 -20.14 23.05 -25.71
CA GLN A 45 -21.38 23.62 -26.24
C GLN A 45 -22.41 23.87 -25.15
N GLN A 46 -22.48 22.98 -24.15
CA GLN A 46 -23.40 23.13 -23.02
C GLN A 46 -23.00 24.36 -22.15
N TYR A 47 -21.69 24.56 -21.93
CA TYR A 47 -21.16 25.70 -21.17
C TYR A 47 -21.51 27.02 -21.84
N GLU A 48 -21.30 27.13 -23.17
CA GLU A 48 -21.69 28.31 -23.94
C GLU A 48 -23.21 28.56 -23.95
N ALA A 49 -24.01 27.50 -24.10
CA ALA A 49 -25.47 27.58 -24.09
C ALA A 49 -26.03 28.09 -22.74
N GLN A 50 -25.29 27.87 -21.66
CA GLN A 50 -25.59 28.38 -20.31
C GLN A 50 -25.05 29.81 -20.04
N GLY A 51 -24.50 30.46 -21.07
CA GLY A 51 -23.95 31.81 -20.99
C GLY A 51 -22.49 31.89 -20.55
N GLY A 52 -21.77 30.77 -20.53
CA GLY A 52 -20.35 30.72 -20.28
C GLY A 52 -19.54 31.21 -21.50
N ASP A 53 -18.37 31.79 -21.25
CA ASP A 53 -17.42 32.21 -22.28
C ASP A 53 -16.22 31.29 -22.26
N LEU A 54 -16.03 30.48 -23.31
CA LEU A 54 -14.87 29.56 -23.42
C LEU A 54 -13.54 30.32 -23.52
N ALA A 55 -13.55 31.60 -23.99
CA ALA A 55 -12.33 32.39 -24.02
C ALA A 55 -11.91 32.88 -22.61
N ALA A 56 -12.80 32.86 -21.64
CA ALA A 56 -12.55 33.26 -20.25
C ALA A 56 -12.09 32.09 -19.34
N ILE A 57 -12.05 30.87 -19.84
CA ILE A 57 -11.63 29.68 -19.08
C ILE A 57 -10.48 28.94 -19.78
N GLU A 58 -9.78 28.10 -19.04
CA GLU A 58 -8.79 27.21 -19.62
C GLU A 58 -9.48 26.02 -20.31
N VAL A 59 -9.17 25.78 -21.59
CA VAL A 59 -9.64 24.62 -22.35
C VAL A 59 -8.45 23.75 -22.73
N VAL A 60 -8.46 22.48 -22.30
CA VAL A 60 -7.39 21.52 -22.54
C VAL A 60 -7.92 20.35 -23.36
N ASP A 61 -7.47 20.21 -24.60
CA ASP A 61 -7.80 19.03 -25.41
C ASP A 61 -6.89 17.85 -25.02
N LEU A 62 -7.47 16.77 -24.52
CA LEU A 62 -6.77 15.57 -24.12
C LEU A 62 -6.47 14.61 -25.29
N GLY A 63 -7.07 14.86 -26.48
CA GLY A 63 -6.74 14.14 -27.70
C GLY A 63 -6.96 12.62 -27.61
N GLY A 64 -7.98 12.18 -26.90
CA GLY A 64 -8.29 10.76 -26.70
C GLY A 64 -7.42 10.06 -25.65
N LYS A 65 -6.73 10.81 -24.76
CA LYS A 65 -5.98 10.19 -23.67
C LYS A 65 -6.90 9.59 -22.63
N LEU A 66 -6.41 8.53 -21.98
CA LEU A 66 -7.08 7.92 -20.83
C LEU A 66 -6.93 8.82 -19.60
N VAL A 67 -8.04 9.08 -18.93
CA VAL A 67 -8.10 9.73 -17.61
C VAL A 67 -8.62 8.70 -16.61
N CYS A 68 -7.90 8.51 -15.53
CA CYS A 68 -8.28 7.62 -14.44
C CYS A 68 -8.17 8.34 -13.08
N PRO A 69 -8.73 7.78 -12.00
CA PRO A 69 -8.45 8.26 -10.67
C PRO A 69 -6.94 8.28 -10.39
N PRO A 70 -6.46 9.12 -9.48
CA PRO A 70 -5.05 9.12 -9.09
C PRO A 70 -4.64 7.76 -8.53
N PHE A 71 -3.36 7.42 -8.65
CA PHE A 71 -2.84 6.18 -8.11
C PHE A 71 -2.72 6.25 -6.59
N CYS A 72 -2.88 5.07 -5.98
CA CYS A 72 -2.65 4.82 -4.56
C CYS A 72 -1.44 3.90 -4.43
N ASP A 73 -0.48 4.26 -3.59
CA ASP A 73 0.50 3.33 -3.06
C ASP A 73 0.05 2.90 -1.68
N THR A 74 -0.41 1.66 -1.57
CA THR A 74 -1.05 1.15 -0.35
C THR A 74 -0.07 0.53 0.64
N HIS A 75 1.22 0.50 0.30
CA HIS A 75 2.24 -0.06 1.18
C HIS A 75 3.63 0.49 0.84
N LEU A 76 4.15 1.38 1.70
CA LEU A 76 5.47 2.01 1.55
C LEU A 76 6.10 2.26 2.93
N HIS A 77 7.43 2.36 2.98
CA HIS A 77 8.20 2.73 4.17
C HIS A 77 8.99 4.02 3.91
N LEU A 78 8.34 5.17 4.07
CA LEU A 78 8.96 6.48 3.82
C LEU A 78 10.09 6.82 4.80
N ASP A 79 10.12 6.21 5.97
CA ASP A 79 11.20 6.36 6.95
C ASP A 79 12.49 5.65 6.53
N TYR A 80 12.40 4.57 5.73
CA TYR A 80 13.56 3.80 5.25
C TYR A 80 14.13 4.31 3.93
N VAL A 81 13.35 4.99 3.10
CA VAL A 81 13.72 5.33 1.72
C VAL A 81 15.13 5.91 1.61
N PHE A 82 15.88 5.46 0.60
CA PHE A 82 17.24 5.90 0.26
C PHE A 82 18.31 5.65 1.32
N THR A 83 18.12 4.65 2.17
CA THR A 83 19.10 4.26 3.19
C THR A 83 20.01 3.10 2.78
N ALA A 84 19.73 2.38 1.70
CA ALA A 84 20.48 1.18 1.27
C ALA A 84 21.99 1.36 1.18
N ARG A 85 22.48 2.58 0.94
CA ARG A 85 23.90 2.89 0.78
C ARG A 85 24.52 3.55 2.01
N LYS A 86 23.77 3.70 3.10
CA LYS A 86 24.35 4.19 4.35
C LYS A 86 25.34 3.17 4.91
N PRO A 87 26.39 3.62 5.63
CA PRO A 87 27.27 2.71 6.34
C PRO A 87 26.47 1.77 7.27
N GLY A 88 26.74 0.48 7.20
CA GLY A 88 26.03 -0.53 8.00
C GLY A 88 24.67 -0.99 7.46
N ALA A 89 24.08 -0.31 6.47
CA ALA A 89 22.74 -0.63 5.97
C ALA A 89 22.70 -1.69 4.84
N VAL A 90 23.85 -2.16 4.37
CA VAL A 90 23.92 -3.10 3.24
C VAL A 90 23.44 -4.48 3.67
N ASN A 91 22.41 -4.98 2.99
CA ASN A 91 21.91 -6.35 3.13
C ASN A 91 22.61 -7.25 2.09
N GLU A 92 23.54 -8.09 2.55
CA GLU A 92 24.36 -8.93 1.68
C GLU A 92 23.67 -10.24 1.29
N SER A 93 22.87 -10.83 2.20
CA SER A 93 22.14 -12.07 1.94
C SER A 93 20.89 -11.86 1.09
N GLY A 94 20.36 -10.65 1.07
CA GLY A 94 19.08 -10.30 0.44
C GLY A 94 17.88 -10.93 1.15
N THR A 95 18.00 -11.26 2.45
CA THR A 95 16.90 -11.81 3.24
C THR A 95 16.14 -10.71 3.98
N LEU A 96 14.85 -10.95 4.25
CA LEU A 96 14.02 -10.09 5.08
C LEU A 96 14.67 -9.84 6.45
N PHE A 97 15.15 -10.89 7.11
CA PHE A 97 15.71 -10.82 8.46
C PHE A 97 17.00 -9.99 8.52
N GLU A 98 17.88 -10.10 7.53
CA GLU A 98 19.06 -9.23 7.48
C GLU A 98 18.66 -7.78 7.25
N GLY A 99 17.65 -7.50 6.43
CA GLY A 99 17.11 -6.14 6.26
C GLY A 99 16.66 -5.55 7.59
N ILE A 100 15.88 -6.29 8.38
CA ILE A 100 15.43 -5.87 9.72
C ILE A 100 16.64 -5.63 10.65
N GLN A 101 17.62 -6.54 10.65
CA GLN A 101 18.82 -6.39 11.47
C GLN A 101 19.60 -5.11 11.09
N ARG A 102 19.84 -4.88 9.80
CA ARG A 102 20.55 -3.68 9.33
C ARG A 102 19.83 -2.39 9.70
N TRP A 103 18.51 -2.40 9.62
CA TRP A 103 17.71 -1.26 10.06
C TRP A 103 17.83 -1.05 11.56
N SER A 104 17.67 -2.08 12.37
CA SER A 104 17.81 -2.02 13.83
C SER A 104 19.18 -1.44 14.27
N GLU A 105 20.26 -1.83 13.57
CA GLU A 105 21.63 -1.36 13.85
C GLU A 105 21.87 0.10 13.46
N THR A 106 21.09 0.67 12.52
CA THR A 106 21.34 1.99 11.93
C THR A 106 20.30 3.05 12.29
N LYS A 107 19.12 2.67 12.75
CA LYS A 107 18.02 3.61 13.02
C LYS A 107 18.25 4.56 14.19
N SER A 108 19.07 4.18 15.16
CA SER A 108 19.40 5.03 16.33
C SER A 108 20.09 6.35 15.97
N ASP A 109 20.75 6.41 14.81
CA ASP A 109 21.47 7.59 14.34
C ASP A 109 20.59 8.56 13.53
N LEU A 110 19.32 8.19 13.28
CA LEU A 110 18.41 8.98 12.45
C LEU A 110 17.82 10.15 13.24
N THR A 111 17.59 11.25 12.53
CA THR A 111 16.86 12.40 13.06
C THR A 111 15.57 12.63 12.31
N VAL A 112 14.62 13.30 12.95
CA VAL A 112 13.33 13.70 12.33
C VAL A 112 13.57 14.46 11.03
N ASP A 113 14.48 15.43 11.03
CA ASP A 113 14.77 16.25 9.85
C ASP A 113 15.35 15.44 8.70
N GLU A 114 16.26 14.51 8.98
CA GLU A 114 16.87 13.65 7.95
C GLU A 114 15.83 12.71 7.32
N ILE A 115 14.99 12.09 8.14
CA ILE A 115 13.90 11.25 7.64
C ILE A 115 12.95 12.08 6.76
N LYS A 116 12.53 13.26 7.21
CA LYS A 116 11.66 14.17 6.44
C LYS A 116 12.27 14.54 5.10
N GLN A 117 13.58 14.84 5.05
CA GLN A 117 14.26 15.18 3.80
C GLN A 117 14.22 14.03 2.79
N ARG A 118 14.52 12.80 3.22
CA ARG A 118 14.48 11.60 2.36
C ARG A 118 13.05 11.27 1.93
N ALA A 119 12.12 11.27 2.87
CA ALA A 119 10.71 11.00 2.60
C ALA A 119 10.10 11.98 1.60
N LYS A 120 10.41 13.29 1.67
CA LYS A 120 9.98 14.28 0.67
C LYS A 120 10.46 13.95 -0.74
N ILE A 121 11.66 13.40 -0.89
CA ILE A 121 12.16 12.95 -2.19
C ILE A 121 11.36 11.74 -2.68
N GLY A 122 11.07 10.77 -1.81
CA GLY A 122 10.24 9.60 -2.11
C GLY A 122 8.84 10.02 -2.55
N ILE A 123 8.16 10.81 -1.73
CA ILE A 123 6.80 11.34 -2.02
C ILE A 123 6.78 12.09 -3.35
N LYS A 124 7.79 12.94 -3.62
CA LYS A 124 7.87 13.65 -4.90
C LYS A 124 8.00 12.69 -6.09
N LYS A 125 8.75 11.60 -5.96
CA LYS A 125 8.85 10.59 -7.01
C LYS A 125 7.51 9.89 -7.25
N GLU A 126 6.80 9.50 -6.19
CA GLU A 126 5.45 8.95 -6.25
C GLU A 126 4.49 9.89 -7.00
N MET A 127 4.45 11.15 -6.58
CA MET A 127 3.58 12.16 -7.20
C MET A 127 3.90 12.39 -8.69
N LEU A 128 5.17 12.36 -9.09
CA LEU A 128 5.57 12.47 -10.49
C LEU A 128 5.10 11.29 -11.35
N HIS A 129 4.75 10.16 -10.72
CA HIS A 129 4.17 8.98 -11.35
C HIS A 129 2.65 8.86 -11.15
N GLY A 130 2.00 9.93 -10.65
CA GLY A 130 0.54 10.02 -10.55
C GLY A 130 -0.05 9.53 -9.23
N VAL A 131 0.77 9.24 -8.22
CA VAL A 131 0.30 8.82 -6.89
C VAL A 131 -0.15 10.04 -6.09
N GLN A 132 -1.33 9.99 -5.48
CA GLN A 132 -1.86 11.02 -4.59
C GLN A 132 -2.34 10.49 -3.23
N LEU A 133 -2.32 9.18 -3.02
CA LEU A 133 -2.54 8.55 -1.74
C LEU A 133 -1.40 7.58 -1.45
N ILE A 134 -0.74 7.75 -0.30
CA ILE A 134 0.36 6.90 0.14
C ILE A 134 0.05 6.42 1.55
N ARG A 135 0.05 5.10 1.77
CA ARG A 135 0.07 4.51 3.09
C ARG A 135 1.50 4.11 3.44
N SER A 136 2.05 4.76 4.46
CA SER A 136 3.42 4.51 4.90
C SER A 136 3.46 3.92 6.29
N HIS A 137 4.21 2.84 6.43
CA HIS A 137 4.53 2.25 7.72
C HIS A 137 5.66 3.06 8.36
N ALA A 138 5.50 3.43 9.62
CA ALA A 138 6.50 4.14 10.42
C ALA A 138 6.96 3.21 11.53
N ASP A 139 8.23 2.85 11.55
CA ASP A 139 8.79 2.00 12.61
C ASP A 139 8.70 2.70 13.97
N VAL A 140 8.03 2.05 14.91
CA VAL A 140 7.86 2.52 16.29
C VAL A 140 8.73 1.73 17.28
N THR A 141 9.53 0.74 16.84
CA THR A 141 10.48 0.04 17.69
C THR A 141 11.74 0.90 17.94
N ASP A 142 11.47 2.15 18.31
CA ASP A 142 12.37 3.18 18.80
C ASP A 142 11.60 4.00 19.85
N PRO A 143 12.00 3.98 21.15
CA PRO A 143 11.30 4.70 22.22
C PRO A 143 11.18 6.21 21.99
N ASN A 144 12.03 6.78 21.14
CA ASN A 144 11.91 8.18 20.73
C ASN A 144 10.82 8.39 19.67
N LEU A 145 10.31 7.34 19.04
CA LEU A 145 9.33 7.39 17.96
C LEU A 145 9.74 8.35 16.81
N THR A 146 11.04 8.32 16.47
CA THR A 146 11.64 9.28 15.54
C THR A 146 11.02 9.20 14.15
N SER A 147 10.89 7.98 13.60
CA SER A 147 10.22 7.73 12.32
C SER A 147 8.78 8.21 12.31
N LEU A 148 8.03 7.87 13.35
CA LEU A 148 6.61 8.25 13.45
C LEU A 148 6.44 9.76 13.53
N LYS A 149 7.22 10.45 14.36
CA LYS A 149 7.21 11.93 14.48
C LYS A 149 7.48 12.58 13.13
N ALA A 150 8.50 12.11 12.42
CA ALA A 150 8.85 12.64 11.11
C ALA A 150 7.70 12.51 10.09
N LEU A 151 7.03 11.34 10.03
CA LEU A 151 5.97 11.11 9.07
C LEU A 151 4.65 11.81 9.46
N LEU A 152 4.34 11.95 10.75
CA LEU A 152 3.18 12.73 11.20
C LEU A 152 3.36 14.23 10.91
N GLU A 153 4.56 14.78 11.09
CA GLU A 153 4.85 16.16 10.68
C GLU A 153 4.71 16.35 9.16
N LEU A 154 5.23 15.39 8.35
CA LEU A 154 5.08 15.44 6.91
C LEU A 154 3.63 15.34 6.45
N LYS A 155 2.83 14.51 7.11
CA LYS A 155 1.40 14.40 6.84
C LYS A 155 0.69 15.75 6.96
N GLU A 156 0.99 16.51 8.01
CA GLU A 156 0.42 17.84 8.20
C GLU A 156 0.98 18.87 7.20
N GLU A 157 2.30 18.83 6.93
CA GLU A 157 2.95 19.74 5.98
C GLU A 157 2.43 19.57 4.54
N LEU A 158 2.07 18.35 4.15
CA LEU A 158 1.73 18.01 2.76
C LEU A 158 0.23 17.75 2.54
N LYS A 159 -0.62 17.98 3.53
CA LYS A 159 -2.06 17.63 3.52
C LYS A 159 -2.85 18.21 2.34
N ASP A 160 -2.42 19.34 1.80
CA ASP A 160 -3.06 20.01 0.66
C ASP A 160 -2.50 19.51 -0.70
N THR A 161 -1.53 18.59 -0.69
CA THR A 161 -0.80 18.13 -1.86
C THR A 161 -0.93 16.63 -2.10
N VAL A 162 -0.81 15.83 -1.05
CA VAL A 162 -0.89 14.37 -1.08
C VAL A 162 -1.52 13.86 0.20
N THR A 163 -2.32 12.80 0.10
CA THR A 163 -2.89 12.13 1.28
C THR A 163 -1.87 11.13 1.81
N LEU A 164 -1.41 11.33 3.05
CA LEU A 164 -0.58 10.37 3.77
C LEU A 164 -1.40 9.67 4.86
N GLN A 165 -1.45 8.34 4.81
CA GLN A 165 -1.92 7.49 5.91
C GLN A 165 -0.70 6.88 6.59
N ILE A 166 -0.60 7.01 7.90
CA ILE A 166 0.55 6.55 8.67
C ILE A 166 0.16 5.35 9.53
N VAL A 167 0.90 4.26 9.37
CA VAL A 167 0.77 3.04 10.15
C VAL A 167 1.76 3.08 11.30
N SER A 168 1.30 2.92 12.54
CA SER A 168 2.16 2.69 13.70
C SER A 168 2.64 1.24 13.66
N PHE A 169 3.89 1.01 13.20
CA PHE A 169 4.40 -0.29 12.79
C PHE A 169 5.55 -0.79 13.67
N PRO A 170 5.41 -1.94 14.34
CA PRO A 170 6.46 -2.49 15.19
C PRO A 170 7.41 -3.39 14.37
N GLN A 171 8.40 -2.82 13.69
CA GLN A 171 9.32 -3.55 12.80
C GLN A 171 10.00 -4.76 13.46
N GLU A 172 10.31 -4.68 14.75
CA GLU A 172 10.98 -5.75 15.50
C GLU A 172 10.00 -6.59 16.33
N GLY A 173 8.71 -6.51 16.03
CA GLY A 173 7.65 -7.25 16.71
C GLY A 173 6.97 -6.47 17.85
N MET A 174 5.78 -6.90 18.22
CA MET A 174 5.05 -6.34 19.36
C MET A 174 5.52 -6.92 20.69
N TYR A 175 5.82 -8.21 20.71
CA TYR A 175 6.18 -8.97 21.91
C TYR A 175 7.61 -9.48 21.88
N SER A 176 8.25 -9.48 20.73
CA SER A 176 9.67 -9.84 20.57
C SER A 176 10.61 -8.68 20.81
N TYR A 177 10.12 -7.45 20.64
CA TYR A 177 10.89 -6.23 20.91
C TYR A 177 10.83 -5.86 22.40
N GLU A 178 12.00 -5.53 22.93
CA GLU A 178 12.17 -4.93 24.27
C GLU A 178 13.06 -3.68 24.14
N GLY A 179 12.51 -2.54 24.44
CA GLY A 179 13.21 -1.26 24.43
C GLY A 179 14.20 -1.12 25.59
N PRO A 180 15.07 -0.11 25.56
CA PRO A 180 16.13 0.09 26.54
C PRO A 180 15.65 0.33 27.98
N HIS A 181 14.37 0.68 28.16
CA HIS A 181 13.74 0.87 29.49
C HIS A 181 12.64 -0.15 29.76
N GLY A 182 12.53 -1.21 28.94
CA GLY A 182 11.56 -2.27 29.06
C GLY A 182 10.25 -2.01 28.31
N GLU A 183 10.21 -1.03 27.39
CA GLU A 183 9.05 -0.77 26.53
C GLU A 183 8.84 -1.96 25.57
N SER A 184 7.63 -2.47 25.47
CA SER A 184 7.26 -3.44 24.45
C SER A 184 6.86 -2.76 23.13
N GLY A 185 6.99 -3.46 22.01
CA GLY A 185 6.51 -2.96 20.72
C GLY A 185 5.01 -2.64 20.75
N ALA A 186 4.20 -3.42 21.50
CA ALA A 186 2.77 -3.17 21.64
C ALA A 186 2.46 -1.84 22.33
N GLU A 187 3.20 -1.47 23.39
CA GLU A 187 3.06 -0.17 24.04
C GLU A 187 3.45 0.98 23.11
N LEU A 188 4.51 0.82 22.34
CA LEU A 188 4.94 1.83 21.37
C LEU A 188 3.96 1.98 20.20
N VAL A 189 3.35 0.89 19.72
CA VAL A 189 2.25 0.95 18.75
C VAL A 189 1.09 1.76 19.30
N GLU A 190 0.66 1.47 20.53
CA GLU A 190 -0.45 2.20 21.18
C GLU A 190 -0.13 3.69 21.36
N GLU A 191 1.11 4.02 21.73
CA GLU A 191 1.53 5.42 21.82
C GLU A 191 1.47 6.12 20.47
N GLY A 192 1.89 5.44 19.39
CA GLY A 192 1.78 5.96 18.03
C GLY A 192 0.35 6.28 17.60
N LEU A 193 -0.61 5.45 18.01
CA LEU A 193 -2.04 5.72 17.76
C LEU A 193 -2.53 6.96 18.51
N LYS A 194 -2.10 7.15 19.77
CA LYS A 194 -2.42 8.35 20.57
C LYS A 194 -1.82 9.61 19.95
N MET A 195 -0.65 9.50 19.30
CA MET A 195 -0.01 10.61 18.59
C MET A 195 -0.69 10.97 17.28
N GLY A 196 -1.55 10.12 16.72
CA GLY A 196 -2.34 10.42 15.53
C GLY A 196 -2.05 9.53 14.31
N ALA A 197 -1.38 8.40 14.48
CA ALA A 197 -1.31 7.38 13.43
C ALA A 197 -2.71 6.91 13.00
N ASP A 198 -2.86 6.58 11.73
CA ASP A 198 -4.15 6.22 11.13
C ASP A 198 -4.45 4.73 11.23
N CYS A 199 -3.41 3.91 11.26
CA CYS A 199 -3.50 2.46 11.20
C CYS A 199 -2.68 1.79 12.31
N VAL A 200 -3.17 0.65 12.77
CA VAL A 200 -2.43 -0.27 13.64
C VAL A 200 -1.62 -1.22 12.76
N GLY A 201 -0.32 -1.27 12.94
CA GLY A 201 0.58 -2.20 12.27
C GLY A 201 0.82 -3.48 13.08
N GLY A 202 1.49 -4.45 12.46
CA GLY A 202 1.95 -5.70 13.09
C GLY A 202 2.80 -6.51 12.13
N ILE A 203 3.61 -7.42 12.66
CA ILE A 203 4.49 -8.33 11.89
C ILE A 203 4.56 -9.70 12.57
N PRO A 204 3.46 -10.49 12.58
CA PRO A 204 3.33 -11.69 13.40
C PRO A 204 4.33 -12.80 13.03
N HIS A 205 4.76 -12.89 11.77
CA HIS A 205 5.69 -13.91 11.30
C HIS A 205 7.16 -13.63 11.72
N PHE A 206 7.45 -12.42 12.19
CA PHE A 206 8.75 -12.05 12.75
C PHE A 206 8.83 -12.28 14.27
N GLU A 207 7.71 -12.43 14.94
CA GLU A 207 7.72 -12.71 16.38
C GLU A 207 8.51 -13.99 16.71
N GLN A 208 9.12 -14.05 17.89
CA GLN A 208 10.01 -15.13 18.31
C GLN A 208 9.35 -16.51 18.28
N CYS A 209 8.05 -16.59 18.45
CA CYS A 209 7.29 -17.82 18.38
C CYS A 209 5.87 -17.59 17.85
N ARG A 210 5.20 -18.67 17.46
CA ARG A 210 3.84 -18.65 16.93
C ARG A 210 2.85 -17.99 17.89
N GLU A 211 2.96 -18.31 19.19
CA GLU A 211 2.07 -17.81 20.23
C GLU A 211 2.17 -16.28 20.36
N PHE A 212 3.37 -15.70 20.19
CA PHE A 212 3.55 -14.26 20.19
C PHE A 212 2.92 -13.64 18.94
N GLY A 213 3.09 -14.27 17.77
CA GLY A 213 2.43 -13.85 16.55
C GLY A 213 0.91 -13.89 16.63
N GLU A 214 0.33 -14.95 17.21
CA GLU A 214 -1.10 -15.05 17.46
C GLU A 214 -1.57 -13.96 18.45
N HIS A 215 -0.80 -13.74 19.52
CA HIS A 215 -1.12 -12.69 20.50
C HIS A 215 -1.07 -11.31 19.87
N SER A 216 -0.09 -11.02 19.01
CA SER A 216 0.01 -9.74 18.30
C SER A 216 -1.23 -9.48 17.42
N MET A 217 -1.79 -10.51 16.77
CA MET A 217 -3.02 -10.36 15.98
C MET A 217 -4.25 -9.99 16.85
N HIS A 218 -4.36 -10.56 18.04
CA HIS A 218 -5.41 -10.14 18.98
C HIS A 218 -5.24 -8.68 19.39
N THR A 219 -4.02 -8.28 19.74
CA THR A 219 -3.70 -6.90 20.15
C THR A 219 -3.97 -5.89 19.03
N VAL A 220 -3.62 -6.23 17.77
CA VAL A 220 -3.92 -5.38 16.61
C VAL A 220 -5.42 -5.08 16.51
N VAL A 221 -6.28 -6.11 16.63
CA VAL A 221 -7.74 -5.94 16.53
C VAL A 221 -8.30 -5.18 17.76
N GLU A 222 -7.76 -5.45 18.95
CA GLU A 222 -8.14 -4.74 20.19
C GLU A 222 -7.81 -3.24 20.11
N LEU A 223 -6.59 -2.89 19.70
CA LEU A 223 -6.16 -1.49 19.56
C LEU A 223 -6.96 -0.76 18.47
N ALA A 224 -7.18 -1.40 17.32
CA ALA A 224 -7.98 -0.83 16.25
C ALA A 224 -9.42 -0.54 16.71
N SER A 225 -10.01 -1.47 17.45
CA SER A 225 -11.36 -1.29 18.00
C SER A 225 -11.39 -0.19 19.08
N LYS A 226 -10.36 -0.14 19.93
CA LYS A 226 -10.26 0.85 21.04
C LYS A 226 -10.12 2.29 20.52
N TYR A 227 -9.35 2.48 19.45
CA TYR A 227 -9.04 3.81 18.92
C TYR A 227 -9.79 4.16 17.63
N ASP A 228 -10.68 3.29 17.15
CA ASP A 228 -11.40 3.39 15.87
C ASP A 228 -10.45 3.60 14.68
N LYS A 229 -9.41 2.77 14.58
CA LYS A 229 -8.36 2.87 13.57
C LYS A 229 -8.47 1.79 12.50
N LEU A 230 -7.79 2.03 11.37
CA LEU A 230 -7.54 1.02 10.35
C LEU A 230 -6.49 0.01 10.85
N ILE A 231 -6.39 -1.11 10.16
CA ILE A 231 -5.36 -2.14 10.40
C ILE A 231 -4.59 -2.37 9.09
N ASP A 232 -3.27 -2.41 9.18
CA ASP A 232 -2.41 -2.88 8.10
C ASP A 232 -1.25 -3.69 8.66
N VAL A 233 -1.27 -4.99 8.42
CA VAL A 233 -0.33 -5.96 8.99
C VAL A 233 0.58 -6.49 7.89
N HIS A 234 1.91 -6.47 8.12
CA HIS A 234 2.84 -7.31 7.37
C HIS A 234 2.55 -8.76 7.71
N CYS A 235 1.67 -9.37 6.92
CA CYS A 235 1.07 -10.64 7.25
C CYS A 235 1.69 -11.75 6.42
N ASP A 236 2.27 -12.76 7.09
CA ASP A 236 2.77 -13.97 6.43
C ASP A 236 3.76 -13.69 5.27
N GLU A 237 4.65 -12.71 5.44
CA GLU A 237 5.71 -12.36 4.48
C GLU A 237 6.87 -13.36 4.57
N THR A 238 6.58 -14.60 4.27
CA THR A 238 7.51 -15.72 4.32
C THR A 238 7.14 -16.78 3.28
N ASP A 239 8.12 -17.61 2.93
CA ASP A 239 7.92 -18.77 2.06
C ASP A 239 7.28 -19.97 2.79
N ASP A 240 7.19 -19.94 4.12
CA ASP A 240 6.63 -21.04 4.92
C ASP A 240 5.09 -21.10 4.77
N PRO A 241 4.53 -22.17 4.16
CA PRO A 241 3.08 -22.35 4.02
C PRO A 241 2.35 -22.56 5.36
N ASN A 242 3.08 -22.74 6.46
CA ASN A 242 2.50 -22.87 7.81
C ASN A 242 2.39 -21.51 8.52
N SER A 243 2.94 -20.43 7.97
CA SER A 243 2.59 -19.09 8.39
C SER A 243 1.18 -18.78 7.91
N ARG A 244 0.23 -18.68 8.83
CA ARG A 244 -1.22 -18.60 8.56
C ARG A 244 -1.91 -17.55 9.42
N TYR A 245 -1.22 -16.48 9.73
CA TYR A 245 -1.77 -15.38 10.55
C TYR A 245 -2.88 -14.63 9.81
N VAL A 246 -2.89 -14.65 8.47
CA VAL A 246 -4.00 -14.10 7.67
C VAL A 246 -5.33 -14.80 7.98
N GLU A 247 -5.32 -16.10 8.29
CA GLU A 247 -6.52 -16.86 8.70
C GLU A 247 -7.04 -16.33 10.05
N LEU A 248 -6.15 -16.19 11.05
CA LEU A 248 -6.50 -15.65 12.37
C LEU A 248 -6.99 -14.21 12.29
N LEU A 249 -6.25 -13.34 11.59
CA LEU A 249 -6.61 -11.93 11.37
C LEU A 249 -8.02 -11.82 10.75
N SER A 250 -8.29 -12.61 9.70
CA SER A 250 -9.60 -12.64 9.03
C SER A 250 -10.73 -13.08 9.97
N ALA A 251 -10.48 -14.11 10.79
CA ALA A 251 -11.46 -14.59 11.73
C ALA A 251 -11.78 -13.57 12.84
N LEU A 252 -10.75 -12.88 13.34
CA LEU A 252 -10.90 -11.80 14.32
C LEU A 252 -11.64 -10.61 13.73
N ALA A 253 -11.26 -10.17 12.52
CA ALA A 253 -11.90 -9.08 11.79
C ALA A 253 -13.39 -9.38 11.51
N TYR A 254 -13.70 -10.61 11.10
CA TYR A 254 -15.07 -11.07 10.89
C TYR A 254 -15.91 -10.99 12.17
N LYS A 255 -15.37 -11.53 13.28
CA LYS A 255 -16.06 -11.50 14.58
C LYS A 255 -16.27 -10.08 15.10
N ALA A 256 -15.32 -9.19 14.89
CA ALA A 256 -15.39 -7.80 15.30
C ALA A 256 -16.25 -6.93 14.35
N GLY A 257 -16.60 -7.42 13.16
CA GLY A 257 -17.35 -6.68 12.15
C GLY A 257 -16.56 -5.51 11.53
N ILE A 258 -15.22 -5.57 11.53
CA ILE A 258 -14.33 -4.50 11.06
C ILE A 258 -13.56 -4.86 9.79
N GLY A 259 -13.91 -5.94 9.11
CA GLY A 259 -13.15 -6.44 7.95
C GLY A 259 -12.80 -5.40 6.89
N PRO A 260 -13.71 -4.51 6.45
CA PRO A 260 -13.36 -3.46 5.50
C PRO A 260 -12.26 -2.48 5.97
N LYS A 261 -11.98 -2.42 7.28
CA LYS A 261 -10.88 -1.63 7.86
C LYS A 261 -9.55 -2.37 7.95
N VAL A 262 -9.49 -3.63 7.50
CA VAL A 262 -8.33 -4.52 7.68
C VAL A 262 -7.65 -4.79 6.35
N THR A 263 -6.35 -4.55 6.30
CA THR A 263 -5.46 -4.91 5.19
C THR A 263 -4.44 -5.94 5.69
N ALA A 264 -4.31 -7.05 4.94
CA ALA A 264 -3.23 -8.01 5.07
C ALA A 264 -2.22 -7.76 3.95
N SER A 265 -1.08 -7.20 4.29
CA SER A 265 0.00 -6.90 3.34
C SER A 265 0.89 -8.12 3.13
N HIS A 266 1.49 -8.25 1.95
CA HIS A 266 2.38 -9.33 1.47
C HIS A 266 1.69 -10.68 1.30
N THR A 267 1.37 -11.37 2.37
CA THR A 267 0.78 -12.73 2.42
C THR A 267 1.46 -13.74 1.49
N CYS A 268 2.81 -13.66 1.39
CA CYS A 268 3.63 -14.48 0.48
C CYS A 268 3.48 -15.98 0.72
N SER A 269 3.21 -16.39 1.97
CA SER A 269 2.99 -17.79 2.34
C SER A 269 1.87 -18.46 1.54
N LEU A 270 0.87 -17.67 1.09
CA LEU A 270 -0.22 -18.17 0.24
C LEU A 270 0.27 -18.66 -1.12
N GLY A 271 1.36 -18.08 -1.65
CA GLY A 271 2.02 -18.56 -2.86
C GLY A 271 2.64 -19.95 -2.73
N SER A 272 2.91 -20.39 -1.48
CA SER A 272 3.46 -21.68 -1.14
C SER A 272 2.42 -22.66 -0.57
N ALA A 273 1.24 -22.17 -0.17
CA ALA A 273 0.18 -22.96 0.43
C ALA A 273 -0.45 -23.94 -0.57
N ASP A 274 -0.95 -25.07 -0.06
CA ASP A 274 -1.69 -26.00 -0.90
C ASP A 274 -3.07 -25.47 -1.33
N ASN A 275 -3.58 -26.00 -2.43
CA ASN A 275 -4.84 -25.54 -3.01
C ASN A 275 -6.07 -25.83 -2.13
N ALA A 276 -6.04 -26.89 -1.32
CA ALA A 276 -7.18 -27.23 -0.46
C ALA A 276 -7.30 -26.23 0.69
N TYR A 277 -6.17 -25.86 1.31
CA TYR A 277 -6.14 -24.82 2.32
C TYR A 277 -6.59 -23.48 1.74
N PHE A 278 -6.02 -23.06 0.60
CA PHE A 278 -6.38 -21.79 -0.04
C PHE A 278 -7.88 -21.72 -0.39
N PHE A 279 -8.44 -22.80 -0.97
CA PHE A 279 -9.87 -22.89 -1.25
C PHE A 279 -10.74 -22.74 0.01
N HIS A 280 -10.31 -23.33 1.13
CA HIS A 280 -11.01 -23.17 2.40
C HIS A 280 -10.91 -21.73 2.93
N LEU A 281 -9.70 -21.17 2.90
CA LEU A 281 -9.42 -19.81 3.37
C LEU A 281 -10.23 -18.75 2.61
N THR A 282 -10.38 -18.86 1.29
CA THR A 282 -11.12 -17.87 0.48
C THR A 282 -12.56 -17.67 0.94
N LYS A 283 -13.21 -18.69 1.53
CA LYS A 283 -14.55 -18.53 2.10
C LYS A 283 -14.57 -17.59 3.30
N LEU A 284 -13.55 -17.70 4.14
CA LEU A 284 -13.40 -16.79 5.29
C LEU A 284 -13.03 -15.38 4.84
N LEU A 285 -12.08 -15.23 3.91
CA LEU A 285 -11.67 -13.93 3.37
C LEU A 285 -12.86 -13.15 2.79
N LYS A 286 -13.69 -13.83 1.99
CA LYS A 286 -14.92 -13.22 1.43
C LYS A 286 -15.91 -12.82 2.52
N ALA A 287 -16.13 -13.66 3.51
CA ALA A 287 -17.05 -13.36 4.61
C ALA A 287 -16.55 -12.24 5.50
N ALA A 288 -15.23 -12.16 5.68
CA ALA A 288 -14.58 -11.12 6.50
C ALA A 288 -14.47 -9.77 5.79
N HIS A 289 -14.49 -9.75 4.45
CA HIS A 289 -14.29 -8.55 3.63
C HIS A 289 -12.96 -7.81 3.92
N ILE A 290 -11.89 -8.56 4.21
CA ILE A 290 -10.57 -7.94 4.39
C ILE A 290 -9.94 -7.61 3.04
N ASN A 291 -9.00 -6.65 3.06
CA ASN A 291 -8.24 -6.19 1.91
C ASN A 291 -6.84 -6.79 1.90
N PHE A 292 -6.22 -6.83 0.72
CA PHE A 292 -4.85 -7.28 0.53
C PHE A 292 -4.03 -6.17 -0.13
N ALA A 293 -2.76 -6.02 0.30
CA ALA A 293 -1.77 -5.22 -0.39
C ALA A 293 -0.60 -6.11 -0.81
N CYS A 294 -0.31 -6.18 -2.11
CA CYS A 294 0.81 -6.94 -2.66
C CYS A 294 1.94 -6.02 -3.06
N ALA A 295 3.17 -6.31 -2.62
CA ALA A 295 4.41 -5.63 -2.99
C ALA A 295 5.26 -6.53 -3.91
N PRO A 296 4.92 -6.63 -5.22
CA PRO A 296 5.44 -7.70 -6.08
C PRO A 296 6.94 -7.62 -6.33
N THR A 297 7.52 -6.43 -6.42
CA THR A 297 8.95 -6.26 -6.70
C THR A 297 9.82 -6.64 -5.52
N GLU A 298 9.43 -6.26 -4.34
CA GLU A 298 10.14 -6.59 -3.10
C GLU A 298 9.99 -8.07 -2.78
N ASN A 299 8.76 -8.58 -2.78
CA ASN A 299 8.52 -9.98 -2.45
C ASN A 299 9.21 -10.93 -3.44
N LEU A 300 9.25 -10.61 -4.75
CA LEU A 300 10.03 -11.35 -5.73
C LEU A 300 11.53 -11.39 -5.39
N TYR A 301 12.07 -10.32 -4.83
CA TYR A 301 13.47 -10.21 -4.45
C TYR A 301 13.77 -10.92 -3.11
N LEU A 302 12.93 -10.75 -2.10
CA LEU A 302 13.16 -11.27 -0.75
C LEU A 302 12.84 -12.77 -0.63
N GLN A 303 11.81 -13.25 -1.33
CA GLN A 303 11.34 -14.63 -1.21
C GLN A 303 12.14 -15.61 -2.10
N GLY A 304 11.99 -16.92 -1.87
CA GLY A 304 12.69 -17.96 -2.61
C GLY A 304 14.18 -18.05 -2.32
N ARG A 305 14.66 -17.45 -1.23
CA ARG A 305 16.10 -17.45 -0.89
C ARG A 305 16.62 -18.84 -0.54
N GLN A 306 15.78 -19.69 0.03
CA GLN A 306 16.12 -21.07 0.37
C GLN A 306 15.89 -22.06 -0.79
N ASP A 307 15.24 -21.63 -1.87
CA ASP A 307 15.04 -22.48 -3.04
C ASP A 307 16.34 -22.65 -3.82
N THR A 308 16.59 -23.85 -4.32
CA THR A 308 17.68 -24.11 -5.27
C THR A 308 17.23 -23.76 -6.68
N PHE A 309 16.47 -24.62 -7.34
CA PHE A 309 15.86 -24.40 -8.63
C PHE A 309 14.78 -25.48 -8.90
N PRO A 310 13.58 -25.11 -9.45
CA PRO A 310 13.15 -23.76 -9.79
C PRO A 310 12.88 -22.89 -8.57
N LYS A 311 13.11 -21.57 -8.67
CA LYS A 311 12.72 -20.63 -7.63
C LYS A 311 11.23 -20.31 -7.72
N ARG A 312 10.58 -20.20 -6.55
CA ARG A 312 9.18 -19.71 -6.48
C ARG A 312 9.09 -18.25 -6.87
N ARG A 313 7.90 -17.78 -7.21
CA ARG A 313 7.65 -16.36 -7.55
C ARG A 313 7.62 -15.44 -6.35
N GLY A 314 7.37 -15.98 -5.16
CA GLY A 314 7.47 -15.26 -3.88
C GLY A 314 6.39 -14.24 -3.59
N ILE A 315 5.32 -14.15 -4.40
CA ILE A 315 4.19 -13.26 -4.16
C ILE A 315 2.95 -14.04 -3.72
N THR A 316 1.98 -13.31 -3.14
CA THR A 316 0.64 -13.85 -2.85
C THR A 316 -0.11 -14.25 -4.13
N ARG A 317 -1.23 -14.96 -3.99
CA ARG A 317 -2.08 -15.44 -5.10
C ARG A 317 -3.01 -14.35 -5.62
N VAL A 318 -2.46 -13.28 -6.21
CA VAL A 318 -3.22 -12.10 -6.67
C VAL A 318 -4.37 -12.47 -7.60
N LYS A 319 -4.12 -13.34 -8.60
CA LYS A 319 -5.13 -13.77 -9.57
C LYS A 319 -6.30 -14.46 -8.88
N GLU A 320 -6.00 -15.49 -8.09
CA GLU A 320 -7.03 -16.30 -7.44
C GLU A 320 -7.79 -15.54 -6.35
N LEU A 321 -7.15 -14.61 -5.65
CA LEU A 321 -7.81 -13.70 -4.72
C LEU A 321 -8.79 -12.79 -5.46
N THR A 322 -8.36 -12.20 -6.58
CA THR A 322 -9.21 -11.34 -7.42
C THR A 322 -10.40 -12.10 -8.01
N GLU A 323 -10.16 -13.30 -8.55
CA GLU A 323 -11.22 -14.19 -9.06
C GLU A 323 -12.21 -14.60 -7.96
N ALA A 324 -11.74 -14.74 -6.73
CA ALA A 324 -12.59 -14.98 -5.56
C ALA A 324 -13.39 -13.74 -5.12
N GLY A 325 -13.15 -12.55 -5.68
CA GLY A 325 -13.80 -11.29 -5.31
C GLY A 325 -13.25 -10.67 -4.02
N VAL A 326 -12.00 -10.99 -3.66
CA VAL A 326 -11.27 -10.34 -2.57
C VAL A 326 -10.62 -9.07 -3.11
N ASN A 327 -10.68 -7.98 -2.37
CA ASN A 327 -10.04 -6.72 -2.75
C ASN A 327 -8.51 -6.83 -2.63
N VAL A 328 -7.81 -6.57 -3.74
CA VAL A 328 -6.34 -6.56 -3.81
C VAL A 328 -5.88 -5.22 -4.34
N SER A 329 -4.94 -4.59 -3.68
CA SER A 329 -4.22 -3.39 -4.09
C SER A 329 -2.72 -3.65 -4.18
N LEU A 330 -1.96 -2.70 -4.69
CA LEU A 330 -0.51 -2.83 -4.85
C LEU A 330 0.23 -1.75 -4.06
N GLY A 331 1.43 -2.11 -3.59
CA GLY A 331 2.37 -1.20 -2.94
C GLY A 331 3.76 -1.28 -3.57
N GLN A 332 4.51 -0.18 -3.50
CA GLN A 332 5.93 -0.10 -3.87
C GLN A 332 6.78 -0.80 -2.80
N ASP A 333 6.37 -0.68 -1.52
CA ASP A 333 7.06 -1.15 -0.32
C ASP A 333 8.36 -0.39 -0.06
N SER A 334 9.40 -0.69 -0.79
CA SER A 334 10.75 -0.16 -0.59
C SER A 334 11.24 0.71 -1.73
N MET A 335 11.99 1.77 -1.38
CA MET A 335 12.73 2.62 -2.31
C MET A 335 14.19 2.75 -1.89
N GLN A 336 15.05 1.85 -2.36
CA GLN A 336 16.50 1.89 -2.12
C GLN A 336 16.85 1.88 -0.63
N ASP A 337 16.32 0.93 0.09
CA ASP A 337 16.53 0.67 1.51
C ASP A 337 17.15 -0.72 1.74
N PRO A 338 17.38 -1.16 3.00
CA PRO A 338 18.03 -2.43 3.28
C PRO A 338 17.31 -3.67 2.76
N TRP A 339 16.01 -3.59 2.43
CA TRP A 339 15.24 -4.74 1.91
C TRP A 339 15.27 -4.79 0.39
N TYR A 340 15.17 -3.64 -0.29
CA TYR A 340 15.13 -3.61 -1.74
C TYR A 340 15.95 -2.43 -2.32
N PRO A 341 17.08 -2.71 -3.00
CA PRO A 341 18.02 -1.66 -3.44
C PRO A 341 17.56 -0.87 -4.67
N LEU A 342 16.44 -1.22 -5.29
CA LEU A 342 15.92 -0.55 -6.49
C LEU A 342 14.77 0.40 -6.15
N GLY A 343 13.54 0.14 -6.41
CA GLY A 343 12.39 0.99 -6.10
C GLY A 343 12.48 2.46 -6.56
N ASN A 344 11.45 2.96 -7.18
CA ASN A 344 11.49 4.30 -7.78
C ASN A 344 10.16 5.07 -7.71
N GLY A 345 9.12 4.50 -7.08
CA GLY A 345 7.80 5.11 -6.97
C GLY A 345 6.95 5.04 -8.25
N ASN A 346 7.33 4.23 -9.23
CA ASN A 346 6.54 4.06 -10.44
C ASN A 346 5.53 2.92 -10.30
N MET A 347 4.32 3.23 -9.88
CA MET A 347 3.26 2.24 -9.66
C MET A 347 2.85 1.50 -10.93
N MET A 348 3.02 2.08 -12.12
CA MET A 348 2.81 1.35 -13.38
C MET A 348 3.84 0.24 -13.60
N LEU A 349 5.07 0.40 -13.08
CA LEU A 349 6.06 -0.67 -13.07
C LEU A 349 5.65 -1.78 -12.09
N ILE A 350 5.12 -1.43 -10.93
CA ILE A 350 4.60 -2.39 -9.96
C ILE A 350 3.45 -3.21 -10.56
N LEU A 351 2.55 -2.54 -11.29
CA LEU A 351 1.47 -3.20 -12.02
C LEU A 351 2.00 -4.18 -13.08
N ASP A 352 2.98 -3.77 -13.87
CA ASP A 352 3.62 -4.62 -14.89
C ASP A 352 4.19 -5.90 -14.26
N TYR A 353 4.90 -5.78 -13.14
CA TYR A 353 5.43 -6.94 -12.42
C TYR A 353 4.34 -7.89 -11.93
N VAL A 354 3.27 -7.38 -11.33
CA VAL A 354 2.20 -8.25 -10.82
C VAL A 354 1.48 -8.98 -11.95
N LEU A 355 1.22 -8.34 -13.08
CA LEU A 355 0.59 -8.97 -14.24
C LEU A 355 1.43 -10.14 -14.77
N HIS A 356 2.75 -9.97 -14.84
CA HIS A 356 3.67 -11.04 -15.24
C HIS A 356 3.75 -12.16 -14.19
N LEU A 357 3.91 -11.81 -12.93
CA LEU A 357 4.07 -12.78 -11.85
C LEU A 357 2.81 -13.60 -11.59
N ALA A 358 1.65 -12.98 -11.64
CA ALA A 358 0.34 -13.62 -11.46
C ALA A 358 -0.22 -14.22 -12.76
N GLN A 359 0.47 -14.05 -13.92
CA GLN A 359 0.03 -14.52 -15.24
C GLN A 359 -1.36 -13.99 -15.62
N MET A 360 -1.57 -12.68 -15.43
CA MET A 360 -2.81 -11.96 -15.75
C MET A 360 -2.62 -11.17 -17.04
N MET A 361 -2.68 -11.88 -18.19
CA MET A 361 -2.30 -11.31 -19.50
C MET A 361 -3.42 -11.43 -20.55
N SER A 362 -4.63 -11.81 -20.18
CA SER A 362 -5.76 -11.63 -21.08
C SER A 362 -6.08 -10.15 -21.25
N PHE A 363 -6.66 -9.75 -22.41
CA PHE A 363 -7.02 -8.34 -22.61
C PHE A 363 -8.01 -7.83 -21.57
N GLU A 364 -8.92 -8.67 -21.08
CA GLU A 364 -9.85 -8.32 -20.01
C GLU A 364 -9.12 -8.05 -18.68
N GLU A 365 -8.14 -8.89 -18.33
CA GLU A 365 -7.33 -8.70 -17.12
C GLU A 365 -6.47 -7.43 -17.20
N ILE A 366 -5.89 -7.14 -18.38
CA ILE A 366 -5.07 -5.93 -18.61
C ILE A 366 -5.95 -4.67 -18.54
N ASP A 367 -7.11 -4.69 -19.19
CA ASP A 367 -8.05 -3.56 -19.20
C ASP A 367 -8.55 -3.22 -17.78
N ASP A 368 -8.73 -4.25 -16.94
CA ASP A 368 -9.19 -4.11 -15.55
C ASP A 368 -8.07 -3.79 -14.55
N ALA A 369 -6.81 -3.92 -14.97
CA ALA A 369 -5.66 -3.91 -14.05
C ALA A 369 -5.43 -2.57 -13.32
N LEU A 370 -5.82 -1.45 -13.92
CA LEU A 370 -5.67 -0.13 -13.27
C LEU A 370 -6.41 -0.03 -11.93
N LYS A 371 -7.43 -0.86 -11.69
CA LYS A 371 -8.14 -0.88 -10.40
C LYS A 371 -7.22 -1.20 -9.23
N PHE A 372 -6.18 -2.04 -9.44
CA PHE A 372 -5.20 -2.38 -8.39
C PHE A 372 -4.42 -1.16 -7.88
N LEU A 373 -4.26 -0.14 -8.72
CA LEU A 373 -3.55 1.10 -8.41
C LEU A 373 -4.48 2.25 -8.02
N THR A 374 -5.80 2.11 -8.23
CA THR A 374 -6.76 3.21 -8.10
C THR A 374 -7.84 2.86 -7.06
N VAL A 375 -9.00 2.42 -7.53
CA VAL A 375 -10.19 2.21 -6.69
C VAL A 375 -9.97 1.17 -5.59
N ASN A 376 -9.22 0.10 -5.86
CA ASN A 376 -8.96 -0.93 -4.87
C ASN A 376 -8.12 -0.40 -3.68
N GLY A 377 -7.17 0.49 -3.97
CA GLY A 377 -6.33 1.11 -2.94
C GLY A 377 -7.03 2.23 -2.17
N ALA A 378 -8.09 2.82 -2.74
CA ALA A 378 -8.87 3.88 -2.13
C ALA A 378 -10.06 3.36 -1.29
N THR A 379 -10.37 2.06 -1.38
CA THR A 379 -11.43 1.40 -0.61
C THR A 379 -10.97 1.02 0.77
#